data_ef785738c86b10b3034c1d7e669c6101
#
_entry.id   ef785738c86b10b3034c1d7e669c6101
#
_cell.length_a   1.000
_cell.length_b   1.000
_cell.length_c   1.000
_cell.angle_alpha   90.00
_cell.angle_beta   90.00
_cell.angle_gamma   90.00
#
_symmetry.space_group_name_H-M   'P 1'
#
loop_
_entity.id
_entity.type
_entity.pdbx_description
1 polymer ?
#
loop_
_entity_poly.entity_id
_entity_poly.type
_entity_poly.pdbx_seq_one_letter_code
_entity_poly.pdbx_strand_id
1 'polypeptide(L)'
;MAMKKRILENRGSWNNRHANKKKPDEAVSKLPATIPTDIDGKRAYIEAWANENRIPGKIQSYFTVPVKPESCDWRILSQHLAKGNRVLSIEGPFKGAKPPKLVLDVDSQIRKPHLAKFRGSILQIWFRATGDGRFGIAVQNILHSAEATREFKTFLEYLEREHSGDVLCCHQIRVRPVQTFDPAHPAPGSHIEFRKGFGSRHIPIGGTDQKYNILDWTPACKAPWIGLSKRIREMIHPARGDRFLECFAGPAYIAESLSKDFEDCFAADVRLLERQTPGIRYLHAPIDKEFFPKFFRGKSKEGKWTVYLDPPDGKALAGGVIPEISACHPERIVLNTSNLAVATQEIKRFRREGYMLRKIVPIELSPGNPTIQALLLFVPDRAGLLGRGEERRGKVIRARENEKTGNETDSKPILFRQKGRR
;
A
#
# COMPACT_ATOMS: atom_id res chain seq x y z
N MET A 1 5.70 1.69 48.84
CA MET A 1 6.82 2.45 48.24
C MET A 1 8.03 1.56 48.02
N ALA A 2 7.95 0.49 47.23
CA ALA A 2 9.09 -0.37 46.86
C ALA A 2 8.70 -1.37 45.77
N MET A 3 8.29 -0.87 44.59
CA MET A 3 8.06 -1.73 43.40
C MET A 3 8.16 -0.95 42.07
N LYS A 4 9.14 -0.04 41.99
CA LYS A 4 9.41 0.77 40.76
C LYS A 4 10.89 0.87 40.42
N LYS A 5 11.68 -0.21 40.58
CA LYS A 5 13.12 -0.15 40.22
C LYS A 5 13.67 -1.50 39.74
N ARG A 6 13.02 -2.15 38.73
CA ARG A 6 13.58 -3.37 38.11
C ARG A 6 13.14 -3.63 36.69
N ILE A 7 13.00 -2.60 35.83
CA ILE A 7 12.76 -2.78 34.39
C ILE A 7 13.64 -1.80 33.56
N LEU A 8 14.88 -1.61 33.91
CA LEU A 8 15.78 -0.74 33.14
C LEU A 8 17.22 -1.24 33.04
N GLU A 9 17.49 -2.51 33.30
CA GLU A 9 18.83 -3.07 33.09
C GLU A 9 18.76 -4.41 32.36
N ASN A 10 18.47 -4.38 31.08
CA ASN A 10 18.85 -5.42 30.12
C ASN A 10 18.95 -4.86 28.71
N ARG A 11 19.80 -3.84 28.54
CA ARG A 11 20.38 -3.52 27.23
C ARG A 11 21.67 -4.32 27.09
N GLY A 12 21.52 -5.57 26.66
CA GLY A 12 22.63 -6.42 26.28
C GLY A 12 23.42 -5.77 25.15
N SER A 13 24.67 -5.48 25.43
CA SER A 13 25.67 -5.00 24.50
C SER A 13 25.85 -6.04 23.37
N TRP A 14 25.35 -5.74 22.19
CA TRP A 14 25.75 -6.45 20.99
C TRP A 14 27.14 -5.94 20.62
N ASN A 15 28.15 -6.72 21.02
CA ASN A 15 29.52 -6.49 20.67
C ASN A 15 29.72 -6.50 19.16
N ASN A 16 30.10 -5.36 18.60
CA ASN A 16 30.71 -5.14 17.31
C ASN A 16 32.02 -5.97 17.19
N ARG A 17 31.94 -7.22 16.74
CA ARG A 17 33.09 -8.00 16.30
C ARG A 17 32.94 -8.37 14.82
N HIS A 18 32.95 -7.39 13.93
CA HIS A 18 33.30 -7.56 12.50
C HIS A 18 33.58 -6.18 11.86
N ALA A 19 34.43 -5.41 12.50
CA ALA A 19 35.02 -4.23 11.87
C ALA A 19 36.40 -4.61 11.33
N ASN A 20 36.46 -5.07 10.09
CA ASN A 20 37.57 -4.88 9.15
C ASN A 20 37.30 -5.63 7.83
N LYS A 21 36.21 -5.32 7.17
CA LYS A 21 36.10 -5.53 5.72
C LYS A 21 36.39 -4.16 5.07
N LYS A 22 37.49 -4.09 4.28
CA LYS A 22 37.79 -2.94 3.41
C LYS A 22 36.49 -2.49 2.78
N LYS A 23 36.08 -1.23 3.03
CA LYS A 23 34.99 -0.60 2.30
C LYS A 23 35.32 -0.76 0.82
N PRO A 24 34.43 -1.35 0.00
CA PRO A 24 34.60 -1.27 -1.44
C PRO A 24 34.65 0.24 -1.78
N ASP A 25 35.54 0.61 -2.69
CA ASP A 25 35.65 1.96 -3.21
C ASP A 25 34.24 2.50 -3.45
N GLU A 26 33.87 3.54 -2.74
CA GLU A 26 32.60 4.25 -2.94
C GLU A 26 32.71 4.88 -4.33
N ALA A 27 32.29 4.12 -5.36
CA ALA A 27 32.00 4.72 -6.64
C ALA A 27 30.92 5.78 -6.38
N VAL A 28 31.33 7.04 -6.46
CA VAL A 28 30.43 8.18 -6.26
C VAL A 28 29.25 7.99 -7.18
N SER A 29 28.07 7.77 -6.61
CA SER A 29 26.85 7.61 -7.38
C SER A 29 26.66 8.82 -8.29
N LYS A 30 26.45 8.55 -9.58
CA LYS A 30 26.15 9.59 -10.58
C LYS A 30 24.72 10.07 -10.49
N LEU A 31 23.89 9.40 -9.68
CA LEU A 31 22.51 9.79 -9.48
C LEU A 31 22.43 11.08 -8.67
N PRO A 32 21.55 12.01 -9.03
CA PRO A 32 21.24 13.17 -8.20
C PRO A 32 20.84 12.72 -6.78
N ALA A 33 21.27 13.48 -5.77
CA ALA A 33 20.95 13.18 -4.37
C ALA A 33 19.44 13.20 -4.07
N THR A 34 18.67 13.91 -4.89
CA THR A 34 17.22 14.04 -4.76
C THR A 34 16.53 13.64 -6.07
N ILE A 35 15.39 12.95 -5.92
CA ILE A 35 14.53 12.62 -7.06
C ILE A 35 13.88 13.91 -7.57
N PRO A 36 13.92 14.20 -8.90
CA PRO A 36 13.23 15.34 -9.49
C PRO A 36 11.72 15.30 -9.25
N THR A 37 11.09 16.46 -9.31
CA THR A 37 9.63 16.57 -9.15
C THR A 37 8.87 16.60 -10.47
N ASP A 38 9.53 16.97 -11.56
CA ASP A 38 8.98 16.96 -12.90
C ASP A 38 9.13 15.59 -13.58
N ILE A 39 8.30 15.33 -14.59
CA ILE A 39 8.23 14.04 -15.26
C ILE A 39 9.50 13.72 -16.07
N ASP A 40 10.06 14.71 -16.76
CA ASP A 40 11.23 14.49 -17.58
C ASP A 40 12.48 14.24 -16.74
N GLY A 41 12.61 14.98 -15.64
CA GLY A 41 13.65 14.72 -14.64
C GLY A 41 13.51 13.33 -14.00
N LYS A 42 12.30 12.90 -13.66
CA LYS A 42 12.04 11.55 -13.13
C LYS A 42 12.35 10.46 -14.16
N ARG A 43 12.03 10.71 -15.45
CA ARG A 43 12.38 9.78 -16.52
C ARG A 43 13.89 9.62 -16.65
N ALA A 44 14.62 10.74 -16.73
CA ALA A 44 16.07 10.73 -16.78
C ALA A 44 16.69 10.06 -15.54
N TYR A 45 16.11 10.29 -14.37
CA TYR A 45 16.55 9.68 -13.12
C TYR A 45 16.42 8.14 -13.14
N ILE A 46 15.30 7.60 -13.61
CA ILE A 46 15.10 6.13 -13.64
C ILE A 46 15.98 5.47 -14.70
N GLU A 47 16.23 6.13 -15.81
CA GLU A 47 17.17 5.67 -16.83
C GLU A 47 18.61 5.66 -16.29
N ALA A 48 19.03 6.72 -15.62
CA ALA A 48 20.33 6.79 -14.96
C ALA A 48 20.48 5.72 -13.87
N TRP A 49 19.44 5.52 -13.03
CA TRP A 49 19.40 4.46 -12.03
C TRP A 49 19.57 3.08 -12.65
N ALA A 50 18.85 2.78 -13.73
CA ALA A 50 18.93 1.48 -14.37
C ALA A 50 20.33 1.25 -14.98
N ASN A 51 20.91 2.25 -15.63
CA ASN A 51 22.25 2.19 -16.23
C ASN A 51 23.33 2.00 -15.16
N GLU A 52 23.31 2.81 -14.10
CA GLU A 52 24.29 2.74 -13.00
C GLU A 52 24.28 1.39 -12.29
N ASN A 53 23.08 0.85 -12.07
CA ASN A 53 22.91 -0.44 -11.40
C ASN A 53 22.96 -1.63 -12.36
N ARG A 54 23.23 -1.40 -13.66
CA ARG A 54 23.26 -2.45 -14.71
C ARG A 54 22.01 -3.32 -14.69
N ILE A 55 20.85 -2.66 -14.54
CA ILE A 55 19.57 -3.34 -14.45
C ILE A 55 19.19 -3.88 -15.83
N PRO A 56 19.08 -5.21 -16.01
CA PRO A 56 18.59 -5.79 -17.25
C PRO A 56 17.08 -5.59 -17.31
N GLY A 57 16.56 -5.14 -18.40
CA GLY A 57 15.13 -4.99 -18.58
C GLY A 57 14.82 -3.79 -19.41
N LYS A 58 13.73 -3.89 -20.19
CA LYS A 58 13.30 -2.79 -21.03
C LYS A 58 12.52 -1.77 -20.19
N ILE A 59 13.05 -0.55 -20.10
CA ILE A 59 12.30 0.57 -19.55
C ILE A 59 11.22 0.96 -20.57
N GLN A 60 9.97 0.91 -20.11
CA GLN A 60 8.81 1.36 -20.90
C GLN A 60 8.65 2.88 -20.80
N SER A 61 7.79 3.44 -21.63
CA SER A 61 7.38 4.85 -21.50
C SER A 61 6.83 5.13 -20.10
N TYR A 62 7.16 6.28 -19.56
CA TYR A 62 6.64 6.74 -18.28
C TYR A 62 5.10 6.82 -18.34
N PHE A 63 4.42 6.14 -17.44
CA PHE A 63 2.97 6.17 -17.38
C PHE A 63 2.51 7.37 -16.55
N THR A 64 1.85 8.29 -17.19
CA THR A 64 1.29 9.48 -16.55
C THR A 64 -0.17 9.64 -16.96
N VAL A 65 -0.96 10.21 -16.05
CA VAL A 65 -2.33 10.62 -16.31
C VAL A 65 -2.48 12.05 -15.82
N PRO A 66 -3.12 12.95 -16.56
CA PRO A 66 -3.41 14.29 -16.08
C PRO A 66 -4.16 14.22 -14.74
N VAL A 67 -3.68 14.96 -13.76
CA VAL A 67 -4.23 14.97 -12.42
C VAL A 67 -4.91 16.32 -12.15
N LYS A 68 -6.19 16.25 -11.80
CA LYS A 68 -6.95 17.42 -11.36
C LYS A 68 -6.98 17.46 -9.83
N PRO A 69 -6.86 18.63 -9.19
CA PRO A 69 -6.92 18.75 -7.73
C PRO A 69 -8.16 18.11 -7.12
N GLU A 70 -9.31 18.16 -7.81
CA GLU A 70 -10.58 17.57 -7.40
C GLU A 70 -10.57 16.03 -7.41
N SER A 71 -9.62 15.44 -8.10
CA SER A 71 -9.45 13.98 -8.12
C SER A 71 -8.39 13.48 -7.15
N CYS A 72 -7.96 14.32 -6.22
CA CYS A 72 -6.91 14.02 -5.25
C CYS A 72 -7.39 14.19 -3.82
N ASP A 73 -6.78 13.41 -2.92
CA ASP A 73 -7.00 13.55 -1.48
C ASP A 73 -6.39 14.84 -0.95
N TRP A 74 -7.08 15.46 0.00
CA TRP A 74 -6.64 16.67 0.68
C TRP A 74 -6.74 16.49 2.19
N ARG A 75 -6.02 17.31 2.95
CA ARG A 75 -6.05 17.28 4.41
C ARG A 75 -6.11 18.69 4.97
N ILE A 76 -6.87 18.85 6.07
CA ILE A 76 -6.71 19.97 6.99
C ILE A 76 -6.08 19.38 8.25
N LEU A 77 -4.87 19.79 8.56
CA LEU A 77 -4.10 19.29 9.70
C LEU A 77 -4.05 20.32 10.82
N SER A 78 -4.15 19.85 12.05
CA SER A 78 -3.89 20.63 13.24
C SER A 78 -2.42 20.48 13.63
N GLN A 79 -1.66 21.56 13.48
CA GLN A 79 -0.26 21.63 13.89
C GLN A 79 -0.14 22.27 15.27
N HIS A 80 0.65 21.65 16.15
CA HIS A 80 1.04 22.24 17.41
C HIS A 80 2.16 23.27 17.18
N LEU A 81 1.88 24.50 17.49
CA LEU A 81 2.92 25.52 17.57
C LEU A 81 3.58 25.52 18.96
N ALA A 82 4.82 26.01 19.02
CA ALA A 82 5.47 26.34 20.29
C ALA A 82 4.52 27.27 21.10
N LYS A 83 4.29 26.96 22.39
CA LYS A 83 3.35 27.62 23.30
C LYS A 83 1.89 27.06 23.33
N GLY A 84 1.67 25.83 22.83
CA GLY A 84 0.38 25.16 22.98
C GLY A 84 -0.75 25.62 22.05
N ASN A 85 -0.50 26.60 21.19
CA ASN A 85 -1.46 27.02 20.18
C ASN A 85 -1.53 26.00 19.04
N ARG A 86 -2.76 25.72 18.58
CA ARG A 86 -2.99 24.88 17.40
C ARG A 86 -3.37 25.77 16.21
N VAL A 87 -2.73 25.51 15.08
CA VAL A 87 -3.08 26.15 13.80
C VAL A 87 -3.51 25.07 12.82
N LEU A 88 -4.60 25.34 12.12
CA LEU A 88 -5.06 24.49 11.02
C LEU A 88 -4.37 24.91 9.72
N SER A 89 -3.81 23.97 9.00
CA SER A 89 -3.21 24.15 7.67
C SER A 89 -3.82 23.19 6.66
N ILE A 90 -3.98 23.65 5.43
CA ILE A 90 -4.38 22.80 4.31
C ILE A 90 -3.15 22.18 3.70
N GLU A 91 -3.17 20.86 3.55
CA GLU A 91 -2.15 20.09 2.82
C GLU A 91 -2.74 19.44 1.59
N GLY A 92 -2.09 19.66 0.46
CA GLY A 92 -2.49 19.11 -0.83
C GLY A 92 -1.69 17.85 -1.20
N PRO A 93 -2.10 17.19 -2.30
CA PRO A 93 -1.46 15.98 -2.79
C PRO A 93 -0.04 16.23 -3.32
N PHE A 94 0.25 17.47 -3.74
CA PHE A 94 1.57 17.89 -4.23
C PHE A 94 1.79 19.39 -4.01
N LYS A 95 3.05 19.81 -4.02
CA LYS A 95 3.44 21.22 -3.82
C LYS A 95 2.84 22.13 -4.90
N GLY A 96 2.17 23.20 -4.49
CA GLY A 96 1.57 24.18 -5.39
C GLY A 96 0.17 23.79 -5.90
N ALA A 97 -0.36 22.64 -5.54
CA ALA A 97 -1.75 22.30 -5.85
C ALA A 97 -2.71 23.30 -5.19
N LYS A 98 -3.69 23.77 -5.95
CA LYS A 98 -4.74 24.68 -5.45
C LYS A 98 -5.87 23.84 -4.84
N PRO A 99 -6.28 24.11 -3.59
CA PRO A 99 -7.37 23.37 -2.96
C PRO A 99 -8.68 23.52 -3.74
N PRO A 100 -9.48 22.45 -3.88
CA PRO A 100 -10.84 22.54 -4.38
C PRO A 100 -11.71 23.47 -3.50
N LYS A 101 -12.77 24.01 -4.09
CA LYS A 101 -13.70 24.89 -3.40
C LYS A 101 -14.23 24.27 -2.10
N LEU A 102 -14.65 23.01 -2.13
CA LEU A 102 -15.12 22.30 -0.94
C LEU A 102 -14.11 22.36 0.22
N VAL A 103 -12.83 22.14 -0.06
CA VAL A 103 -11.78 22.15 0.99
C VAL A 103 -11.62 23.54 1.59
N LEU A 104 -11.68 24.60 0.76
CA LEU A 104 -11.61 25.99 1.20
C LEU A 104 -12.85 26.38 2.01
N ASP A 105 -14.04 26.00 1.57
CA ASP A 105 -15.30 26.29 2.24
C ASP A 105 -15.35 25.60 3.62
N VAL A 106 -14.91 24.33 3.70
CA VAL A 106 -14.79 23.61 4.98
C VAL A 106 -13.77 24.27 5.90
N ASP A 107 -12.60 24.64 5.40
CA ASP A 107 -11.59 25.36 6.22
C ASP A 107 -12.14 26.68 6.75
N SER A 108 -12.83 27.45 5.92
CA SER A 108 -13.49 28.70 6.31
C SER A 108 -14.57 28.45 7.37
N GLN A 109 -15.41 27.43 7.18
CA GLN A 109 -16.49 27.12 8.11
C GLN A 109 -15.99 26.72 9.50
N ILE A 110 -15.00 25.84 9.60
CA ILE A 110 -14.47 25.38 10.89
C ILE A 110 -13.74 26.47 11.67
N ARG A 111 -13.35 27.58 11.01
CA ARG A 111 -12.73 28.74 11.65
C ARG A 111 -13.77 29.69 12.30
N LYS A 112 -15.05 29.53 12.03
CA LYS A 112 -16.08 30.38 12.61
C LYS A 112 -16.18 30.23 14.13
N PRO A 113 -16.52 31.30 14.88
CA PRO A 113 -16.56 31.32 16.35
C PRO A 113 -17.46 30.24 16.96
N HIS A 114 -18.59 29.95 16.35
CA HIS A 114 -19.59 28.99 16.84
C HIS A 114 -19.14 27.51 16.70
N LEU A 115 -17.98 27.25 16.06
CA LEU A 115 -17.33 25.91 15.96
C LEU A 115 -16.00 25.85 16.72
N ALA A 116 -15.76 26.78 17.64
CA ALA A 116 -14.45 26.89 18.32
C ALA A 116 -14.06 25.67 19.14
N LYS A 117 -15.01 25.03 19.83
CA LYS A 117 -14.76 23.82 20.62
C LYS A 117 -14.51 22.60 19.72
N PHE A 118 -15.29 22.45 18.65
CA PHE A 118 -15.07 21.42 17.65
C PHE A 118 -13.71 21.62 16.96
N ARG A 119 -13.41 22.82 16.49
CA ARG A 119 -12.11 23.15 15.91
C ARG A 119 -10.94 22.81 16.83
N GLY A 120 -11.04 23.13 18.12
CA GLY A 120 -10.02 22.79 19.13
C GLY A 120 -9.84 21.29 19.32
N SER A 121 -10.83 20.47 18.96
CA SER A 121 -10.77 19.02 19.05
C SER A 121 -10.20 18.33 17.81
N ILE A 122 -10.12 19.03 16.67
CA ILE A 122 -9.69 18.46 15.39
C ILE A 122 -8.20 18.12 15.43
N LEU A 123 -7.84 16.91 15.04
CA LEU A 123 -6.49 16.49 14.72
C LEU A 123 -6.24 16.60 13.22
N GLN A 124 -7.16 16.07 12.42
CA GLN A 124 -7.19 16.26 10.98
C GLN A 124 -8.59 16.08 10.40
N ILE A 125 -8.81 16.71 9.24
CA ILE A 125 -9.93 16.40 8.36
C ILE A 125 -9.32 15.88 7.05
N TRP A 126 -9.72 14.70 6.66
CA TRP A 126 -9.23 14.06 5.45
C TRP A 126 -10.32 14.03 4.39
N PHE A 127 -10.07 14.65 3.27
CA PHE A 127 -10.92 14.62 2.09
C PHE A 127 -10.42 13.54 1.16
N ARG A 128 -11.18 12.47 1.03
CA ARG A 128 -10.87 11.32 0.20
C ARG A 128 -11.58 11.46 -1.14
N ALA A 129 -10.82 11.73 -2.18
CA ALA A 129 -11.36 11.91 -3.51
C ALA A 129 -11.88 10.60 -4.10
N THR A 130 -12.97 10.69 -4.86
CA THR A 130 -13.48 9.56 -5.65
C THR A 130 -12.88 9.48 -7.05
N GLY A 131 -12.28 10.58 -7.53
CA GLY A 131 -11.74 10.71 -8.89
C GLY A 131 -12.68 11.37 -9.88
N ASP A 132 -13.96 11.54 -9.53
CA ASP A 132 -14.99 12.27 -10.31
C ASP A 132 -15.33 13.65 -9.75
N GLY A 133 -14.53 14.14 -8.80
CA GLY A 133 -14.72 15.47 -8.18
C GLY A 133 -15.49 15.45 -6.88
N ARG A 134 -16.02 14.30 -6.45
CA ARG A 134 -16.70 14.13 -5.16
C ARG A 134 -15.75 13.59 -4.10
N PHE A 135 -16.15 13.72 -2.83
CA PHE A 135 -15.32 13.39 -1.68
C PHE A 135 -16.07 12.58 -0.62
N GLY A 136 -15.32 11.68 0.02
CA GLY A 136 -15.66 11.23 1.37
C GLY A 136 -14.84 12.02 2.38
N ILE A 137 -15.41 12.36 3.52
CA ILE A 137 -14.73 13.13 4.57
C ILE A 137 -14.53 12.26 5.80
N ALA A 138 -13.31 12.19 6.31
CA ALA A 138 -12.98 11.58 7.60
C ALA A 138 -12.48 12.67 8.57
N VAL A 139 -13.24 12.90 9.64
CA VAL A 139 -12.88 13.85 10.69
C VAL A 139 -12.30 13.10 11.87
N GLN A 140 -11.02 13.27 12.08
CA GLN A 140 -10.33 12.74 13.24
C GLN A 140 -10.27 13.79 14.33
N ASN A 141 -10.85 13.49 15.47
CA ASN A 141 -10.88 14.42 16.58
C ASN A 141 -10.83 13.77 17.97
N ILE A 142 -10.50 14.59 18.95
CA ILE A 142 -10.55 14.28 20.36
C ILE A 142 -11.74 15.05 20.94
N LEU A 143 -12.91 14.42 20.99
CA LEU A 143 -14.08 15.05 21.60
C LEU A 143 -14.04 14.91 23.12
N HIS A 144 -13.85 16.04 23.81
CA HIS A 144 -13.77 16.08 25.27
C HIS A 144 -15.03 16.69 25.91
N SER A 145 -15.91 17.33 25.14
CA SER A 145 -17.07 18.01 25.68
C SER A 145 -18.34 17.78 24.88
N ALA A 146 -19.49 17.93 25.55
CA ALA A 146 -20.79 17.91 24.92
C ALA A 146 -20.96 19.06 23.91
N GLU A 147 -20.28 20.19 24.15
CA GLU A 147 -20.29 21.35 23.26
C GLU A 147 -19.59 21.02 21.93
N ALA A 148 -18.37 20.46 21.97
CA ALA A 148 -17.66 20.04 20.77
C ALA A 148 -18.48 19.00 19.95
N THR A 149 -19.25 18.16 20.64
CA THR A 149 -20.15 17.20 19.98
C THR A 149 -21.34 17.91 19.31
N ARG A 150 -21.92 18.93 19.93
CA ARG A 150 -22.99 19.74 19.31
C ARG A 150 -22.49 20.51 18.11
N GLU A 151 -21.33 21.15 18.25
CA GLU A 151 -20.69 21.89 17.17
C GLU A 151 -20.33 21.00 15.98
N PHE A 152 -19.89 19.75 16.24
CA PHE A 152 -19.69 18.78 15.17
C PHE A 152 -20.98 18.42 14.44
N LYS A 153 -22.13 18.30 15.15
CA LYS A 153 -23.43 18.12 14.49
C LYS A 153 -23.79 19.30 13.59
N THR A 154 -23.58 20.52 14.09
CA THR A 154 -23.80 21.76 13.29
C THR A 154 -22.90 21.77 12.05
N PHE A 155 -21.67 21.29 12.17
CA PHE A 155 -20.77 21.11 11.02
C PHE A 155 -21.31 20.08 10.01
N LEU A 156 -21.86 18.95 10.47
CA LEU A 156 -22.48 17.95 9.59
C LEU A 156 -23.71 18.52 8.86
N GLU A 157 -24.57 19.25 9.56
CA GLU A 157 -25.74 19.95 8.98
C GLU A 157 -25.31 20.97 7.91
N TYR A 158 -24.20 21.67 8.15
CA TYR A 158 -23.61 22.56 7.15
C TYR A 158 -23.19 21.80 5.90
N LEU A 159 -22.43 20.68 6.03
CA LEU A 159 -21.99 19.87 4.89
C LEU A 159 -23.20 19.34 4.10
N GLU A 160 -24.22 18.85 4.79
CA GLU A 160 -25.42 18.32 4.15
C GLU A 160 -26.19 19.38 3.38
N ARG A 161 -26.31 20.57 3.93
CA ARG A 161 -27.04 21.68 3.28
C ARG A 161 -26.28 22.28 2.11
N GLU A 162 -24.97 22.50 2.25
CA GLU A 162 -24.20 23.29 1.28
C GLU A 162 -23.44 22.41 0.27
N HIS A 163 -23.14 21.16 0.63
CA HIS A 163 -22.24 20.30 -0.14
C HIS A 163 -22.75 18.87 -0.35
N SER A 164 -24.06 18.65 -0.30
CA SER A 164 -24.67 17.32 -0.50
C SER A 164 -24.37 16.72 -1.88
N GLY A 165 -24.08 17.55 -2.89
CA GLY A 165 -23.66 17.09 -4.22
C GLY A 165 -22.19 16.66 -4.31
N ASP A 166 -21.35 17.23 -3.47
CA ASP A 166 -19.91 17.04 -3.50
C ASP A 166 -19.42 16.05 -2.43
N VAL A 167 -20.17 15.88 -1.34
CA VAL A 167 -19.82 15.01 -0.22
C VAL A 167 -20.69 13.76 -0.20
N LEU A 168 -20.06 12.59 -0.36
CA LEU A 168 -20.75 11.30 -0.35
C LEU A 168 -20.93 10.73 1.05
N CYS A 169 -20.00 11.03 1.94
CA CYS A 169 -20.03 10.57 3.32
C CYS A 169 -19.17 11.46 4.21
N CYS A 170 -19.52 11.53 5.49
CA CYS A 170 -18.69 12.16 6.50
C CYS A 170 -18.64 11.28 7.74
N HIS A 171 -17.44 10.86 8.11
CA HIS A 171 -17.22 9.95 9.23
C HIS A 171 -16.39 10.61 10.31
N GLN A 172 -16.79 10.38 11.54
CA GLN A 172 -16.06 10.82 12.71
C GLN A 172 -15.21 9.67 13.26
N ILE A 173 -13.94 9.97 13.51
CA ILE A 173 -13.00 9.05 14.14
C ILE A 173 -12.58 9.67 15.46
N ARG A 174 -13.00 9.05 16.56
CA ARG A 174 -12.60 9.47 17.90
C ARG A 174 -11.27 8.83 18.25
N VAL A 175 -10.33 9.65 18.67
CA VAL A 175 -9.00 9.23 19.08
C VAL A 175 -8.81 9.45 20.57
N ARG A 176 -8.23 8.50 21.27
CA ARG A 176 -7.80 8.70 22.65
C ARG A 176 -6.56 9.61 22.68
N PRO A 177 -6.42 10.51 23.68
CA PRO A 177 -5.37 11.52 23.72
C PRO A 177 -3.92 11.00 23.63
N VAL A 178 -3.69 9.71 23.82
CA VAL A 178 -2.35 9.09 23.92
C VAL A 178 -1.93 8.36 22.64
N GLN A 179 -2.75 8.35 21.60
CA GLN A 179 -2.49 7.54 20.40
C GLN A 179 -2.16 8.43 19.20
N THR A 180 -1.04 8.14 18.55
CA THR A 180 -0.78 8.59 17.17
C THR A 180 -1.75 7.85 16.24
N PHE A 181 -2.47 8.60 15.45
CA PHE A 181 -3.41 8.06 14.49
C PHE A 181 -2.79 8.04 13.09
N ASP A 182 -2.78 6.85 12.53
CA ASP A 182 -2.58 6.66 11.10
C ASP A 182 -3.93 6.22 10.50
N PRO A 183 -4.53 6.99 9.56
CA PRO A 183 -5.78 6.60 8.92
C PRO A 183 -5.69 5.26 8.18
N ALA A 184 -4.52 4.94 7.66
CA ALA A 184 -4.27 3.66 7.00
C ALA A 184 -4.21 2.49 8.00
N HIS A 185 -3.83 2.79 9.24
CA HIS A 185 -3.66 1.79 10.29
C HIS A 185 -4.24 2.34 11.60
N PRO A 186 -5.57 2.40 11.75
CA PRO A 186 -6.16 2.85 13.01
C PRO A 186 -5.64 2.00 14.16
N ALA A 187 -5.10 2.66 15.19
CA ALA A 187 -4.54 1.97 16.33
C ALA A 187 -5.59 1.05 17.00
N PRO A 188 -5.19 -0.12 17.52
CA PRO A 188 -6.09 -1.00 18.26
C PRO A 188 -6.81 -0.21 19.36
N GLY A 189 -8.14 -0.27 19.40
CA GLY A 189 -8.98 0.48 20.34
C GLY A 189 -9.37 1.89 19.91
N SER A 190 -9.04 2.33 18.71
CA SER A 190 -9.66 3.52 18.11
C SER A 190 -11.16 3.28 17.93
N HIS A 191 -11.98 4.12 18.53
CA HIS A 191 -13.42 4.02 18.35
C HIS A 191 -13.81 4.79 17.10
N ILE A 192 -14.32 4.08 16.09
CA ILE A 192 -14.82 4.65 14.83
C ILE A 192 -16.32 4.78 14.96
N GLU A 193 -16.79 6.00 15.14
CA GLU A 193 -18.21 6.31 15.11
C GLU A 193 -18.62 6.77 13.72
N PHE A 194 -19.53 6.03 13.12
CA PHE A 194 -20.17 6.44 11.88
C PHE A 194 -21.51 7.07 12.20
N ARG A 195 -21.71 8.33 11.86
CA ARG A 195 -22.98 9.00 12.10
C ARG A 195 -23.90 8.92 10.89
N LYS A 196 -25.21 8.78 11.19
CA LYS A 196 -26.33 8.86 10.24
C LYS A 196 -26.27 10.18 9.44
N GLY A 197 -26.47 10.08 8.14
CA GLY A 197 -26.66 11.23 7.27
C GLY A 197 -25.90 11.14 5.94
N PHE A 198 -24.69 10.60 5.93
CA PHE A 198 -23.87 10.50 4.73
C PHE A 198 -23.55 9.05 4.39
N GLY A 199 -24.53 8.24 4.07
CA GLY A 199 -24.39 6.99 3.34
C GLY A 199 -23.35 5.97 3.81
N SER A 200 -22.76 5.30 2.85
CA SER A 200 -21.84 4.17 3.01
C SER A 200 -20.43 4.62 3.38
N ARG A 201 -19.72 3.80 4.17
CA ARG A 201 -18.26 3.93 4.40
C ARG A 201 -17.44 3.72 3.12
N HIS A 202 -18.04 3.15 2.11
CA HIS A 202 -17.41 2.84 0.85
C HIS A 202 -17.78 3.91 -0.17
N ILE A 203 -16.75 4.58 -0.67
CA ILE A 203 -16.87 5.60 -1.71
C ILE A 203 -16.41 5.00 -3.06
N PRO A 204 -17.07 5.35 -4.17
CA PRO A 204 -16.72 4.83 -5.47
C PRO A 204 -15.34 5.34 -5.91
N ILE A 205 -14.70 4.58 -6.79
CA ILE A 205 -13.57 5.06 -7.57
C ILE A 205 -14.16 5.55 -8.88
N GLY A 206 -14.00 6.84 -9.18
CA GLY A 206 -14.71 7.56 -10.22
C GLY A 206 -14.87 6.80 -11.53
N GLY A 207 -16.11 6.71 -11.99
CA GLY A 207 -16.45 6.04 -13.24
C GLY A 207 -16.44 4.51 -13.21
N THR A 208 -16.26 3.89 -12.04
CA THR A 208 -16.28 2.43 -11.88
C THR A 208 -17.28 1.98 -10.81
N ASP A 209 -17.68 0.70 -10.87
CA ASP A 209 -18.49 0.07 -9.81
C ASP A 209 -17.68 -0.25 -8.55
N GLN A 210 -16.37 -0.05 -8.63
CA GLN A 210 -15.47 -0.35 -7.54
C GLN A 210 -15.57 0.72 -6.44
N LYS A 211 -15.43 0.27 -5.21
CA LYS A 211 -15.50 1.11 -4.02
C LYS A 211 -14.37 0.75 -3.07
N TYR A 212 -13.92 1.72 -2.30
CA TYR A 212 -12.98 1.51 -1.21
C TYR A 212 -13.51 2.14 0.09
N ASN A 213 -13.11 1.58 1.22
CA ASN A 213 -13.44 2.19 2.50
C ASN A 213 -12.68 3.51 2.65
N ILE A 214 -13.35 4.54 3.18
CA ILE A 214 -12.76 5.86 3.39
C ILE A 214 -11.48 5.82 4.24
N LEU A 215 -11.29 4.77 5.03
CA LEU A 215 -10.12 4.53 5.87
C LEU A 215 -9.05 3.66 5.21
N ASP A 216 -9.32 3.06 4.05
CA ASP A 216 -8.33 2.27 3.35
C ASP A 216 -7.19 3.15 2.85
N TRP A 217 -5.99 2.59 2.87
CA TRP A 217 -4.88 3.22 2.18
C TRP A 217 -5.13 3.20 0.67
N THR A 218 -5.03 4.36 0.06
CA THR A 218 -5.12 4.52 -1.39
C THR A 218 -4.17 5.64 -1.82
N PRO A 219 -3.65 5.61 -3.06
CA PRO A 219 -2.90 6.74 -3.58
C PRO A 219 -3.69 8.04 -3.50
N ALA A 220 -3.00 9.13 -3.16
CA ALA A 220 -3.66 10.43 -3.01
C ALA A 220 -4.33 10.88 -4.32
N CYS A 221 -3.69 10.66 -5.47
CA CYS A 221 -4.26 11.00 -6.78
C CYS A 221 -4.96 9.78 -7.39
N LYS A 222 -6.26 9.88 -7.64
CA LYS A 222 -7.07 8.72 -8.08
C LYS A 222 -6.95 8.43 -9.57
N ALA A 223 -6.78 9.43 -10.42
CA ALA A 223 -6.70 9.22 -11.87
C ALA A 223 -5.55 8.28 -12.28
N PRO A 224 -4.29 8.46 -11.81
CA PRO A 224 -3.23 7.50 -12.07
C PRO A 224 -3.52 6.12 -11.49
N TRP A 225 -4.14 6.03 -10.31
CA TRP A 225 -4.47 4.77 -9.68
C TRP A 225 -5.52 3.98 -10.48
N ILE A 226 -6.55 4.66 -10.99
CA ILE A 226 -7.54 4.05 -11.89
C ILE A 226 -6.86 3.46 -13.14
N GLY A 227 -5.87 4.16 -13.70
CA GLY A 227 -5.12 3.68 -14.87
C GLY A 227 -4.14 2.53 -14.58
N LEU A 228 -3.81 2.29 -13.31
CA LEU A 228 -2.78 1.31 -12.93
C LEU A 228 -3.15 -0.13 -13.33
N SER A 229 -4.39 -0.54 -13.10
CA SER A 229 -4.88 -1.88 -13.46
C SER A 229 -4.81 -2.14 -14.98
N LYS A 230 -5.16 -1.14 -15.80
CA LYS A 230 -5.01 -1.21 -17.25
C LYS A 230 -3.55 -1.42 -17.62
N ARG A 231 -2.64 -0.70 -16.97
CA ARG A 231 -1.20 -0.82 -17.23
C ARG A 231 -0.63 -2.17 -16.83
N ILE A 232 -1.09 -2.71 -15.71
CA ILE A 232 -0.73 -4.08 -15.29
C ILE A 232 -1.24 -5.09 -16.32
N ARG A 233 -2.50 -4.98 -16.77
CA ARG A 233 -3.06 -5.85 -17.83
C ARG A 233 -2.22 -5.84 -19.10
N GLU A 234 -1.86 -4.65 -19.57
CA GLU A 234 -1.00 -4.47 -20.75
C GLU A 234 0.40 -5.06 -20.56
N MET A 235 0.90 -5.09 -19.33
CA MET A 235 2.22 -5.61 -19.04
C MET A 235 2.25 -7.13 -18.97
N ILE A 236 1.22 -7.75 -18.38
CA ILE A 236 1.16 -9.19 -18.13
C ILE A 236 0.51 -9.98 -19.26
N HIS A 237 -0.33 -9.36 -20.12
CA HIS A 237 -1.07 -10.00 -21.19
C HIS A 237 -1.76 -11.30 -20.70
N PRO A 238 -2.83 -11.20 -19.87
CA PRO A 238 -3.52 -12.37 -19.35
C PRO A 238 -4.12 -13.19 -20.47
N ALA A 239 -4.11 -14.50 -20.33
CA ALA A 239 -4.76 -15.44 -21.25
C ALA A 239 -5.84 -16.24 -20.51
N ARG A 240 -6.77 -16.83 -21.27
CA ARG A 240 -7.79 -17.69 -20.71
C ARG A 240 -7.15 -18.84 -19.91
N GLY A 241 -7.64 -19.11 -18.72
CA GLY A 241 -7.08 -20.11 -17.80
C GLY A 241 -5.94 -19.61 -16.93
N ASP A 242 -5.46 -18.36 -17.12
CA ASP A 242 -4.50 -17.75 -16.22
C ASP A 242 -5.14 -17.45 -14.85
N ARG A 243 -4.31 -17.40 -13.81
CA ARG A 243 -4.70 -17.14 -12.42
C ARG A 243 -3.93 -15.97 -11.83
N PHE A 244 -4.57 -15.24 -10.93
CA PHE A 244 -4.03 -14.02 -10.36
C PHE A 244 -4.05 -14.06 -8.82
N LEU A 245 -2.96 -13.62 -8.22
CA LEU A 245 -2.83 -13.43 -6.78
C LEU A 245 -2.27 -12.02 -6.51
N GLU A 246 -3.07 -11.17 -5.89
CA GLU A 246 -2.64 -9.88 -5.33
C GLU A 246 -2.22 -10.08 -3.88
N CYS A 247 -1.00 -9.69 -3.53
CA CYS A 247 -0.46 -9.70 -2.19
C CYS A 247 -0.26 -8.27 -1.69
N PHE A 248 -0.50 -8.04 -0.40
CA PHE A 248 -0.60 -6.70 0.21
C PHE A 248 -1.73 -5.91 -0.44
N ALA A 249 -2.85 -6.59 -0.65
CA ALA A 249 -3.93 -6.15 -1.54
C ALA A 249 -4.63 -4.86 -1.08
N GLY A 250 -4.50 -4.47 0.19
CA GLY A 250 -5.23 -3.31 0.70
C GLY A 250 -6.72 -3.42 0.43
N PRO A 251 -7.30 -2.47 -0.35
CA PRO A 251 -8.70 -2.56 -0.77
C PRO A 251 -8.96 -3.56 -1.91
N ALA A 252 -7.94 -4.31 -2.36
CA ALA A 252 -7.99 -5.28 -3.46
C ALA A 252 -8.42 -4.68 -4.81
N TYR A 253 -8.07 -3.42 -5.05
CA TYR A 253 -8.47 -2.70 -6.26
C TYR A 253 -7.94 -3.36 -7.54
N ILE A 254 -6.71 -3.85 -7.52
CA ILE A 254 -6.09 -4.46 -8.70
C ILE A 254 -6.76 -5.81 -9.01
N ALA A 255 -6.93 -6.67 -8.00
CA ALA A 255 -7.63 -7.95 -8.16
C ALA A 255 -9.06 -7.74 -8.67
N GLU A 256 -9.79 -6.76 -8.12
CA GLU A 256 -11.15 -6.44 -8.56
C GLU A 256 -11.18 -5.96 -10.03
N SER A 257 -10.24 -5.09 -10.40
CA SER A 257 -10.14 -4.56 -11.76
C SER A 257 -9.80 -5.62 -12.81
N LEU A 258 -9.05 -6.65 -12.39
CA LEU A 258 -8.54 -7.70 -13.28
C LEU A 258 -9.32 -9.01 -13.18
N SER A 259 -10.29 -9.14 -12.28
CA SER A 259 -10.96 -10.41 -11.98
C SER A 259 -11.60 -11.09 -13.20
N LYS A 260 -12.07 -10.31 -14.17
CA LYS A 260 -12.70 -10.82 -15.40
C LYS A 260 -11.69 -11.37 -16.41
N ASP A 261 -10.41 -11.08 -16.24
CA ASP A 261 -9.35 -11.49 -17.15
C ASP A 261 -8.72 -12.84 -16.73
N PHE A 262 -9.09 -13.36 -15.56
CA PHE A 262 -8.49 -14.55 -14.95
C PHE A 262 -9.55 -15.59 -14.58
N GLU A 263 -9.16 -16.86 -14.63
CA GLU A 263 -10.03 -17.97 -14.19
C GLU A 263 -10.24 -17.96 -12.68
N ASP A 264 -9.15 -17.77 -11.93
CA ASP A 264 -9.17 -17.61 -10.48
C ASP A 264 -8.48 -16.31 -10.08
N CYS A 265 -9.11 -15.55 -9.22
CA CYS A 265 -8.56 -14.29 -8.70
C CYS A 265 -8.55 -14.30 -7.18
N PHE A 266 -7.40 -13.98 -6.58
CA PHE A 266 -7.18 -13.95 -5.15
C PHE A 266 -6.61 -12.60 -4.73
N ALA A 267 -7.02 -12.16 -3.54
CA ALA A 267 -6.47 -10.98 -2.88
C ALA A 267 -6.09 -11.33 -1.43
N ALA A 268 -4.84 -11.11 -1.06
CA ALA A 268 -4.30 -11.45 0.26
C ALA A 268 -3.77 -10.22 0.98
N ASP A 269 -4.21 -10.01 2.22
CA ASP A 269 -3.74 -8.92 3.10
C ASP A 269 -3.83 -9.36 4.56
N VAL A 270 -3.04 -8.72 5.43
CA VAL A 270 -3.13 -8.90 6.89
C VAL A 270 -4.39 -8.29 7.48
N ARG A 271 -5.05 -7.39 6.76
CA ARG A 271 -6.31 -6.76 7.16
C ARG A 271 -7.48 -7.59 6.66
N LEU A 272 -8.51 -7.68 7.49
CA LEU A 272 -9.77 -8.27 7.06
C LEU A 272 -10.48 -7.30 6.11
N LEU A 273 -10.70 -7.71 4.87
CA LEU A 273 -11.45 -6.93 3.92
C LEU A 273 -12.94 -7.05 4.22
N GLU A 274 -13.59 -5.91 4.51
CA GLU A 274 -15.03 -5.87 4.86
C GLU A 274 -15.93 -6.20 3.67
N ARG A 275 -15.46 -5.89 2.47
CA ARG A 275 -16.18 -6.08 1.22
C ARG A 275 -15.69 -7.32 0.48
N GLN A 276 -16.63 -8.07 -0.10
CA GLN A 276 -16.34 -9.19 -0.97
C GLN A 276 -16.94 -8.93 -2.35
N THR A 277 -16.11 -8.93 -3.37
CA THR A 277 -16.55 -8.85 -4.77
C THR A 277 -16.69 -10.27 -5.33
N PRO A 278 -17.80 -10.59 -6.03
CA PRO A 278 -17.96 -11.89 -6.67
C PRO A 278 -16.79 -12.19 -7.63
N GLY A 279 -16.34 -13.45 -7.64
CA GLY A 279 -15.20 -13.87 -8.47
C GLY A 279 -13.84 -13.67 -7.86
N ILE A 280 -13.75 -13.07 -6.67
CA ILE A 280 -12.49 -12.90 -5.95
C ILE A 280 -12.52 -13.65 -4.63
N ARG A 281 -11.47 -14.38 -4.33
CA ARG A 281 -11.26 -15.04 -3.04
C ARG A 281 -10.32 -14.21 -2.18
N TYR A 282 -10.84 -13.69 -1.08
CA TYR A 282 -10.07 -12.87 -0.14
C TYR A 282 -9.42 -13.73 0.93
N LEU A 283 -8.13 -13.50 1.17
CA LEU A 283 -7.32 -14.24 2.12
C LEU A 283 -6.84 -13.28 3.20
N HIS A 284 -7.25 -13.51 4.43
CA HIS A 284 -6.75 -12.78 5.59
C HIS A 284 -5.50 -13.51 6.13
N ALA A 285 -4.34 -13.09 5.70
CA ALA A 285 -3.07 -13.72 6.06
C ALA A 285 -1.89 -12.75 5.93
N PRO A 286 -0.85 -12.86 6.77
CA PRO A 286 0.42 -12.17 6.57
C PRO A 286 1.12 -12.71 5.33
N ILE A 287 1.77 -11.81 4.58
CA ILE A 287 2.57 -12.17 3.40
C ILE A 287 4.02 -12.37 3.85
N ASP A 288 4.30 -13.55 4.35
CA ASP A 288 5.60 -13.97 4.84
C ASP A 288 6.13 -15.21 4.08
N LYS A 289 7.23 -15.79 4.54
CA LYS A 289 7.83 -17.00 3.94
C LYS A 289 6.90 -18.21 3.94
N GLU A 290 5.96 -18.29 4.87
CA GLU A 290 5.06 -19.45 4.99
C GLU A 290 3.80 -19.32 4.12
N PHE A 291 3.47 -18.10 3.69
CA PHE A 291 2.25 -17.82 2.93
C PHE A 291 2.21 -18.58 1.60
N PHE A 292 3.27 -18.46 0.77
CA PHE A 292 3.27 -19.03 -0.57
C PHE A 292 3.22 -20.56 -0.59
N PRO A 293 4.02 -21.30 0.18
CA PRO A 293 3.91 -22.74 0.26
C PRO A 293 2.51 -23.22 0.71
N LYS A 294 1.90 -22.51 1.68
CA LYS A 294 0.54 -22.83 2.15
C LYS A 294 -0.51 -22.52 1.10
N PHE A 295 -0.40 -21.36 0.44
CA PHE A 295 -1.34 -20.93 -0.59
C PHE A 295 -1.33 -21.86 -1.79
N PHE A 296 -0.16 -22.26 -2.29
CA PHE A 296 -0.04 -23.10 -3.48
C PHE A 296 -0.20 -24.61 -3.21
N ARG A 297 -0.29 -25.02 -1.95
CA ARG A 297 -0.50 -26.43 -1.60
C ARG A 297 -1.83 -26.94 -2.16
N GLY A 298 -1.76 -28.01 -2.95
CA GLY A 298 -2.96 -28.64 -3.56
C GLY A 298 -3.60 -27.83 -4.68
N LYS A 299 -3.04 -26.70 -5.08
CA LYS A 299 -3.54 -25.97 -6.26
C LYS A 299 -3.02 -26.61 -7.53
N SER A 300 -3.87 -26.64 -8.57
CA SER A 300 -3.49 -27.13 -9.88
C SER A 300 -2.27 -26.37 -10.42
N LYS A 301 -1.37 -27.11 -11.05
CA LYS A 301 -0.27 -26.55 -11.82
C LYS A 301 -0.69 -26.14 -13.24
N GLU A 302 -1.91 -26.48 -13.62
CA GLU A 302 -2.51 -26.05 -14.88
C GLU A 302 -2.84 -24.55 -14.79
N GLY A 303 -2.64 -23.85 -15.90
CA GLY A 303 -2.74 -22.40 -15.98
C GLY A 303 -1.50 -21.69 -15.45
N LYS A 304 -1.36 -20.45 -15.87
CA LYS A 304 -0.23 -19.61 -15.51
C LYS A 304 -0.58 -18.70 -14.36
N TRP A 305 0.19 -18.76 -13.29
CA TRP A 305 0.04 -17.84 -12.18
C TRP A 305 0.75 -16.53 -12.43
N THR A 306 0.02 -15.45 -12.21
CA THR A 306 0.60 -14.10 -12.07
C THR A 306 0.47 -13.68 -10.61
N VAL A 307 1.57 -13.31 -9.98
CA VAL A 307 1.59 -12.80 -8.60
C VAL A 307 1.95 -11.32 -8.65
N TYR A 308 1.06 -10.49 -8.12
CA TYR A 308 1.26 -9.05 -7.94
C TYR A 308 1.61 -8.76 -6.49
N LEU A 309 2.69 -8.03 -6.27
CA LEU A 309 3.23 -7.69 -4.96
C LEU A 309 3.24 -6.17 -4.82
N ASP A 310 2.54 -5.64 -3.80
CA ASP A 310 2.49 -4.21 -3.49
C ASP A 310 2.86 -3.96 -2.02
N PRO A 311 4.13 -4.21 -1.64
CA PRO A 311 4.54 -4.06 -0.26
C PRO A 311 4.37 -2.60 0.20
N PRO A 312 3.81 -2.36 1.40
CA PRO A 312 3.51 -1.02 1.89
C PRO A 312 4.76 -0.16 1.99
N ASP A 313 4.63 1.12 1.62
CA ASP A 313 5.67 2.16 1.70
C ASP A 313 6.96 1.83 0.91
N GLY A 314 6.87 0.98 -0.12
CA GLY A 314 8.04 0.55 -0.88
C GLY A 314 9.08 -0.21 -0.05
N LYS A 315 8.66 -0.84 1.05
CA LYS A 315 9.53 -1.67 1.89
C LYS A 315 10.01 -2.91 1.15
N ALA A 316 11.16 -3.40 1.55
CA ALA A 316 11.67 -4.68 1.07
C ALA A 316 10.74 -5.83 1.49
N LEU A 317 10.62 -6.83 0.62
CA LEU A 317 9.92 -8.06 0.96
C LEU A 317 10.63 -8.77 2.14
N ALA A 318 9.84 -9.30 3.06
CA ALA A 318 10.37 -10.01 4.22
C ALA A 318 11.33 -11.14 3.82
N GLY A 319 12.25 -11.47 4.71
CA GLY A 319 13.22 -12.54 4.48
C GLY A 319 12.52 -13.87 4.17
N GLY A 320 12.98 -14.58 3.12
CA GLY A 320 12.43 -15.85 2.70
C GLY A 320 11.24 -15.76 1.72
N VAL A 321 10.57 -14.61 1.57
CA VAL A 321 9.42 -14.46 0.65
C VAL A 321 9.81 -14.75 -0.80
N ILE A 322 10.92 -14.20 -1.29
CA ILE A 322 11.33 -14.38 -2.68
C ILE A 322 11.71 -15.82 -3.01
N PRO A 323 12.53 -16.54 -2.19
CA PRO A 323 12.76 -17.96 -2.41
C PRO A 323 11.46 -18.79 -2.45
N GLU A 324 10.54 -18.54 -1.53
CA GLU A 324 9.31 -19.33 -1.43
C GLU A 324 8.33 -19.07 -2.59
N ILE A 325 8.14 -17.81 -3.00
CA ILE A 325 7.34 -17.52 -4.19
C ILE A 325 7.99 -18.11 -5.44
N SER A 326 9.32 -18.05 -5.55
CA SER A 326 10.06 -18.61 -6.70
C SER A 326 9.95 -20.13 -6.75
N ALA A 327 9.96 -20.81 -5.61
CA ALA A 327 9.75 -22.26 -5.52
C ALA A 327 8.34 -22.71 -5.97
N CYS A 328 7.36 -21.80 -5.94
CA CYS A 328 6.01 -22.05 -6.46
C CYS A 328 5.90 -21.88 -7.98
N HIS A 329 6.95 -21.42 -8.64
CA HIS A 329 7.08 -21.27 -10.09
C HIS A 329 5.96 -20.45 -10.77
N PRO A 330 5.56 -19.27 -10.28
CA PRO A 330 4.63 -18.43 -11.03
C PRO A 330 5.25 -18.02 -12.39
N GLU A 331 4.42 -17.94 -13.41
CA GLU A 331 4.86 -17.53 -14.76
C GLU A 331 5.25 -16.05 -14.80
N ARG A 332 4.61 -15.23 -13.95
CA ARG A 332 4.87 -13.80 -13.87
C ARG A 332 4.83 -13.34 -12.42
N ILE A 333 5.77 -12.48 -12.06
CA ILE A 333 5.76 -11.75 -10.80
C ILE A 333 5.82 -10.26 -11.14
N VAL A 334 4.88 -9.48 -10.64
CA VAL A 334 4.86 -8.03 -10.77
C VAL A 334 5.10 -7.43 -9.41
N LEU A 335 6.17 -6.69 -9.24
CA LEU A 335 6.46 -5.96 -8.01
C LEU A 335 6.19 -4.47 -8.25
N ASN A 336 5.30 -3.89 -7.45
CA ASN A 336 5.10 -2.45 -7.37
C ASN A 336 5.99 -1.88 -6.26
N THR A 337 6.75 -0.84 -6.55
CA THR A 337 7.64 -0.23 -5.56
C THR A 337 7.79 1.27 -5.81
N SER A 338 7.85 2.02 -4.72
CA SER A 338 8.19 3.44 -4.69
C SER A 338 9.64 3.72 -4.28
N ASN A 339 10.44 2.67 -4.06
CA ASN A 339 11.81 2.76 -3.58
C ASN A 339 12.79 2.05 -4.52
N LEU A 340 13.52 2.80 -5.33
CA LEU A 340 14.44 2.25 -6.32
C LEU A 340 15.66 1.55 -5.69
N ALA A 341 16.09 1.94 -4.49
CA ALA A 341 17.15 1.25 -3.77
C ALA A 341 16.71 -0.15 -3.35
N VAL A 342 15.49 -0.27 -2.82
CA VAL A 342 14.85 -1.57 -2.53
C VAL A 342 14.67 -2.36 -3.81
N ALA A 343 14.16 -1.73 -4.89
CA ALA A 343 14.01 -2.37 -6.20
C ALA A 343 15.32 -3.03 -6.68
N THR A 344 16.44 -2.32 -6.56
CA THR A 344 17.77 -2.86 -6.93
C THR A 344 18.11 -4.14 -6.18
N GLN A 345 17.81 -4.19 -4.88
CA GLN A 345 18.06 -5.38 -4.05
C GLN A 345 17.12 -6.54 -4.44
N GLU A 346 15.83 -6.26 -4.62
CA GLU A 346 14.85 -7.27 -4.99
C GLU A 346 15.11 -7.87 -6.38
N ILE A 347 15.55 -7.06 -7.35
CA ILE A 347 15.96 -7.52 -8.67
C ILE A 347 17.12 -8.53 -8.55
N LYS A 348 18.13 -8.24 -7.71
CA LYS A 348 19.24 -9.16 -7.47
C LYS A 348 18.79 -10.45 -6.78
N ARG A 349 17.83 -10.36 -5.85
CA ARG A 349 17.25 -11.51 -5.14
C ARG A 349 16.45 -12.40 -6.09
N PHE A 350 15.52 -11.84 -6.88
CA PHE A 350 14.76 -12.58 -7.88
C PHE A 350 15.67 -13.27 -8.92
N ARG A 351 16.73 -12.57 -9.36
CA ARG A 351 17.70 -13.16 -10.30
C ARG A 351 18.41 -14.37 -9.72
N ARG A 352 18.75 -14.37 -8.43
CA ARG A 352 19.35 -15.54 -7.76
C ARG A 352 18.40 -16.73 -7.73
N GLU A 353 17.10 -16.47 -7.65
CA GLU A 353 16.06 -17.48 -7.65
C GLU A 353 15.59 -17.90 -9.06
N GLY A 354 16.29 -17.47 -10.11
CA GLY A 354 16.00 -17.90 -11.49
C GLY A 354 14.92 -17.08 -12.18
N TYR A 355 14.66 -15.87 -11.73
CA TYR A 355 13.76 -14.92 -12.41
C TYR A 355 14.56 -13.77 -13.02
N MET A 356 14.22 -13.41 -14.27
CA MET A 356 14.79 -12.22 -14.90
C MET A 356 13.79 -11.08 -14.95
N LEU A 357 14.29 -9.87 -14.74
CA LEU A 357 13.50 -8.65 -14.95
C LEU A 357 13.31 -8.43 -16.45
N ARG A 358 12.06 -8.41 -16.90
CA ARG A 358 11.70 -8.27 -18.30
C ARG A 358 11.29 -6.85 -18.70
N LYS A 359 10.52 -6.19 -17.85
CA LYS A 359 10.01 -4.83 -18.09
C LYS A 359 10.08 -3.99 -16.82
N ILE A 360 10.33 -2.71 -17.00
CA ILE A 360 10.21 -1.67 -15.98
C ILE A 360 9.20 -0.65 -16.51
N VAL A 361 8.13 -0.41 -15.77
CA VAL A 361 7.12 0.60 -16.11
C VAL A 361 7.13 1.66 -15.02
N PRO A 362 7.77 2.80 -15.25
CA PRO A 362 7.70 3.93 -14.32
C PRO A 362 6.29 4.52 -14.31
N ILE A 363 5.81 4.89 -13.12
CA ILE A 363 4.45 5.38 -12.92
C ILE A 363 4.46 6.66 -12.11
N GLU A 364 3.67 7.63 -12.52
CA GLU A 364 3.42 8.85 -11.77
C GLU A 364 2.10 8.75 -10.99
N LEU A 365 2.16 8.30 -9.74
CA LEU A 365 1.00 8.30 -8.85
C LEU A 365 0.89 9.57 -8.01
N SER A 366 1.96 10.35 -7.89
CA SER A 366 2.01 11.56 -7.06
C SER A 366 2.76 12.66 -7.82
N PRO A 367 2.12 13.31 -8.79
CA PRO A 367 2.73 14.40 -9.56
C PRO A 367 3.29 15.50 -8.65
N GLY A 368 4.46 16.03 -9.03
CA GLY A 368 5.10 17.10 -8.27
C GLY A 368 5.79 16.68 -6.96
N ASN A 369 5.67 15.42 -6.54
CA ASN A 369 6.41 14.89 -5.39
C ASN A 369 7.74 14.26 -5.83
N PRO A 370 8.80 14.31 -5.01
CA PRO A 370 10.09 13.69 -5.33
C PRO A 370 10.04 12.16 -5.08
N THR A 371 9.08 11.48 -5.69
CA THR A 371 8.89 10.03 -5.60
C THR A 371 8.77 9.44 -6.99
N ILE A 372 9.34 8.26 -7.17
CA ILE A 372 9.18 7.47 -8.40
C ILE A 372 8.60 6.14 -7.99
N GLN A 373 7.50 5.76 -8.64
CA GLN A 373 6.94 4.44 -8.52
C GLN A 373 7.19 3.65 -9.79
N ALA A 374 7.43 2.35 -9.66
CA ALA A 374 7.70 1.47 -10.79
C ALA A 374 7.06 0.11 -10.63
N LEU A 375 6.49 -0.40 -11.72
CA LEU A 375 6.14 -1.81 -11.85
C LEU A 375 7.30 -2.56 -12.47
N LEU A 376 7.72 -3.63 -11.83
CA LEU A 376 8.80 -4.50 -12.26
C LEU A 376 8.22 -5.87 -12.62
N LEU A 377 8.30 -6.27 -13.90
CA LEU A 377 7.84 -7.57 -14.35
C LEU A 377 9.00 -8.57 -14.39
N PHE A 378 8.88 -9.60 -13.58
CA PHE A 378 9.81 -10.73 -13.58
C PHE A 378 9.15 -11.95 -14.24
N VAL A 379 9.96 -12.68 -14.99
CA VAL A 379 9.58 -13.96 -15.62
C VAL A 379 10.67 -15.00 -15.37
N PRO A 380 10.35 -16.32 -15.38
CA PRO A 380 11.35 -17.36 -15.22
C PRO A 380 12.45 -17.24 -16.29
N ASP A 381 13.68 -17.34 -15.87
CA ASP A 381 14.84 -17.42 -16.78
C ASP A 381 14.97 -18.86 -17.32
N ARG A 382 14.20 -19.16 -18.37
CA ARG A 382 14.18 -20.51 -18.96
C ARG A 382 15.51 -20.93 -19.54
N ALA A 383 16.35 -20.00 -20.00
CA ALA A 383 17.68 -20.30 -20.51
C ALA A 383 18.68 -20.64 -19.38
N GLY A 384 18.55 -19.98 -18.23
CA GLY A 384 19.38 -20.27 -17.05
C GLY A 384 18.94 -21.50 -16.25
N LEU A 385 17.68 -21.92 -16.37
CA LEU A 385 17.13 -23.08 -15.66
C LEU A 385 17.64 -24.42 -16.25
N LEU A 386 17.91 -24.47 -17.54
CA LEU A 386 18.45 -25.68 -18.20
C LEU A 386 19.87 -26.06 -17.72
N GLY A 387 20.63 -25.06 -17.20
CA GLY A 387 21.99 -25.30 -16.67
C GLY A 387 22.11 -25.51 -15.15
N ARG A 388 21.05 -25.15 -14.37
CA ARG A 388 21.11 -25.22 -12.90
C ARG A 388 20.15 -26.23 -12.26
N GLY A 389 19.31 -26.88 -13.08
CA GLY A 389 18.19 -27.70 -12.60
C GLY A 389 18.65 -28.99 -11.90
N GLU A 390 19.81 -29.51 -12.20
CA GLU A 390 20.30 -30.78 -11.62
C GLU A 390 21.01 -30.59 -10.27
N GLU A 391 21.78 -29.53 -10.09
CA GLU A 391 22.51 -29.29 -8.84
C GLU A 391 21.65 -28.90 -7.64
N ARG A 392 20.56 -28.12 -7.86
CA ARG A 392 19.68 -27.71 -6.77
C ARG A 392 18.64 -28.74 -6.37
N ARG A 393 18.13 -29.56 -7.31
CA ARG A 393 17.22 -30.67 -6.98
C ARG A 393 17.89 -31.65 -6.02
N GLY A 394 19.17 -31.95 -6.20
CA GLY A 394 19.93 -32.82 -5.31
C GLY A 394 20.12 -32.27 -3.90
N LYS A 395 20.29 -30.95 -3.74
CA LYS A 395 20.49 -30.32 -2.41
C LYS A 395 19.18 -30.14 -1.63
N VAL A 396 18.09 -29.78 -2.30
CA VAL A 396 16.78 -29.60 -1.63
C VAL A 396 16.13 -30.90 -1.24
N ILE A 397 16.32 -31.96 -2.07
CA ILE A 397 15.85 -33.32 -1.75
C ILE A 397 16.62 -33.87 -0.53
N ARG A 398 17.92 -33.72 -0.49
CA ARG A 398 18.75 -34.15 0.67
C ARG A 398 18.45 -33.36 1.96
N ALA A 399 18.16 -32.08 1.88
CA ALA A 399 17.75 -31.29 3.06
C ALA A 399 16.39 -31.73 3.60
N ARG A 400 15.43 -32.04 2.72
CA ARG A 400 14.09 -32.51 3.13
C ARG A 400 14.08 -33.94 3.63
N GLU A 401 14.99 -34.79 3.15
CA GLU A 401 15.17 -36.17 3.66
C GLU A 401 15.76 -36.14 5.06
N ASN A 402 16.72 -35.24 5.34
CA ASN A 402 17.28 -35.05 6.68
C ASN A 402 16.33 -34.43 7.71
N GLU A 403 15.36 -33.64 7.28
CA GLU A 403 14.30 -33.11 8.18
C GLU A 403 13.19 -34.14 8.48
N LYS A 404 13.01 -35.16 7.62
CA LYS A 404 12.02 -36.22 7.87
C LYS A 404 12.48 -37.26 8.89
N THR A 405 13.78 -37.32 9.20
CA THR A 405 14.33 -38.20 10.22
C THR A 405 14.47 -37.60 11.61
N GLY A 406 14.10 -36.31 11.76
CA GLY A 406 14.15 -35.63 13.04
C GLY A 406 12.88 -34.82 13.29
N ASN A 407 12.03 -35.33 14.17
CA ASN A 407 10.85 -34.72 14.79
C ASN A 407 9.50 -34.76 14.05
N GLU A 408 8.78 -35.84 14.27
CA GLU A 408 7.33 -35.80 14.44
C GLU A 408 7.00 -35.05 15.75
N THR A 409 6.63 -33.79 15.64
CA THR A 409 5.89 -33.10 16.71
C THR A 409 4.82 -32.22 16.06
N ASP A 410 3.58 -32.51 16.41
CA ASP A 410 2.31 -31.85 16.26
C ASP A 410 2.33 -30.42 15.71
N SER A 411 2.09 -30.26 14.42
CA SER A 411 1.64 -28.99 13.85
C SER A 411 0.16 -29.09 13.46
N LYS A 412 -0.70 -28.50 14.32
CA LYS A 412 -2.12 -28.32 13.99
C LYS A 412 -2.29 -27.53 12.69
N PRO A 413 -3.16 -27.93 11.77
CA PRO A 413 -3.41 -27.22 10.53
C PRO A 413 -4.07 -25.86 10.84
N ILE A 414 -3.55 -24.80 10.23
CA ILE A 414 -4.21 -23.48 10.24
C ILE A 414 -5.43 -23.61 9.33
N LEU A 415 -6.60 -23.63 9.94
CA LEU A 415 -7.89 -23.60 9.25
C LEU A 415 -8.10 -22.21 8.63
N PHE A 416 -8.02 -22.12 7.31
CA PHE A 416 -8.57 -20.99 6.56
C PHE A 416 -10.10 -20.98 6.76
N ARG A 417 -10.57 -20.06 7.58
CA ARG A 417 -12.00 -19.93 7.86
C ARG A 417 -12.67 -19.24 6.68
N GLN A 418 -13.22 -20.03 5.75
CA GLN A 418 -14.23 -19.54 4.81
C GLN A 418 -15.51 -19.26 5.62
N LYS A 419 -15.90 -17.99 5.77
CA LYS A 419 -17.25 -17.66 6.23
C LYS A 419 -18.21 -17.95 5.08
N GLY A 420 -18.83 -19.11 5.12
CA GLY A 420 -20.01 -19.44 4.30
C GLY A 420 -21.17 -18.51 4.67
N ARG A 421 -21.88 -18.03 3.66
CA ARG A 421 -23.15 -17.32 3.79
C ARG A 421 -24.21 -18.23 4.41
N ARG A 422 -24.94 -17.70 5.36
CA ARG A 422 -26.39 -17.86 5.50
C ARG A 422 -27.02 -16.48 5.33
#